data_783c062e12fe37dbae4b1baab37ab3b7
#
_entry.id   783c062e12fe37dbae4b1baab37ab3b7
#
_cell.length_a   1.000
_cell.length_b   1.000
_cell.length_c   1.000
_cell.angle_alpha   90.00
_cell.angle_beta   90.00
_cell.angle_gamma   90.00
#
_symmetry.space_group_name_H-M   'P 1'
#
loop_
_entity.id
_entity.type
_entity.pdbx_description
1 polymer ?
#
loop_
_entity_poly.entity_id
_entity_poly.type
_entity_poly.pdbx_seq_one_letter_code
_entity_poly.pdbx_strand_id
1 'polypeptide(L)'
;RKFILLTLVIATLIVPANLQAFESTVEEELQTPWEGFGYNQWGFARESDGNTFKPWSDDLWKTTTERILAIKPSLVRLPVIRDWFNKDDDGNNLPIGTYNWDSKYMQAYFKIMDLYKEHDIKVMSGFWGVGYNGEDYKQFYTTDECAQLQADLIEYLFRTKGYDKIITSYAPSNEPLGVGISYEDWSTMIKKLYAELEKRGLPTNFLSG
;
A
#
# COMPACT_ATOMS: atom_id res chain seq x y z
N ARG A 1 9.27 -51.80 31.58
CA ARG A 1 10.39 -51.66 30.60
C ARG A 1 9.96 -51.80 29.12
N LYS A 2 8.95 -52.61 28.80
CA LYS A 2 8.46 -52.78 27.41
C LYS A 2 7.69 -51.55 26.90
N PHE A 3 7.04 -50.80 27.80
CA PHE A 3 6.26 -49.62 27.43
C PHE A 3 7.12 -48.42 27.03
N ILE A 4 8.32 -48.26 27.70
CA ILE A 4 9.26 -47.17 27.39
C ILE A 4 9.89 -47.37 25.99
N LEU A 5 10.14 -48.63 25.63
CA LEU A 5 10.72 -48.97 24.31
C LEU A 5 9.73 -48.69 23.15
N LEU A 6 8.43 -48.95 23.38
CA LEU A 6 7.38 -48.70 22.38
C LEU A 6 7.15 -47.19 22.14
N THR A 7 7.21 -46.39 23.22
CA THR A 7 7.08 -44.92 23.10
C THR A 7 8.27 -44.29 22.38
N LEU A 8 9.47 -44.81 22.56
CA LEU A 8 10.66 -44.34 21.88
C LEU A 8 10.67 -44.69 20.38
N VAL A 9 10.14 -45.88 20.02
CA VAL A 9 10.02 -46.31 18.61
C VAL A 9 8.96 -45.50 17.86
N ILE A 10 7.85 -45.11 18.51
CA ILE A 10 6.84 -44.28 17.89
C ILE A 10 7.34 -42.85 17.69
N ALA A 11 8.08 -42.29 18.66
CA ALA A 11 8.63 -40.94 18.55
C ALA A 11 9.70 -40.85 17.43
N THR A 12 10.51 -41.90 17.23
CA THR A 12 11.54 -41.94 16.18
C THR A 12 10.98 -42.19 14.77
N LEU A 13 9.76 -42.69 14.65
CA LEU A 13 9.10 -42.87 13.35
C LEU A 13 8.26 -41.68 12.91
N ILE A 14 7.79 -40.86 13.84
CA ILE A 14 6.94 -39.69 13.54
C ILE A 14 7.79 -38.47 13.12
N VAL A 15 8.96 -38.26 13.78
CA VAL A 15 9.81 -37.09 13.51
C VAL A 15 10.40 -37.09 12.10
N PRO A 16 10.94 -38.19 11.56
CA PRO A 16 11.46 -38.18 10.19
C PRO A 16 10.39 -38.01 9.11
N ALA A 17 9.17 -38.55 9.30
CA ALA A 17 8.09 -38.40 8.33
C ALA A 17 7.58 -36.95 8.21
N ASN A 18 7.53 -36.23 9.33
CA ASN A 18 7.15 -34.80 9.32
C ASN A 18 8.26 -33.89 8.77
N LEU A 19 9.51 -34.23 9.02
CA LEU A 19 10.66 -33.52 8.46
C LEU A 19 10.77 -33.77 6.95
N GLN A 20 10.55 -34.98 6.46
CA GLN A 20 10.54 -35.27 5.03
C GLN A 20 9.40 -34.58 4.28
N ALA A 21 8.21 -34.51 4.89
CA ALA A 21 7.09 -33.77 4.31
C ALA A 21 7.34 -32.24 4.24
N PHE A 22 8.14 -31.71 5.15
CA PHE A 22 8.52 -30.30 5.14
C PHE A 22 9.67 -30.01 4.14
N GLU A 23 10.65 -30.89 4.06
CA GLU A 23 11.77 -30.78 3.11
C GLU A 23 11.30 -30.95 1.64
N SER A 24 10.32 -31.80 1.36
CA SER A 24 9.85 -32.02 -0.02
C SER A 24 9.08 -30.80 -0.59
N THR A 25 8.60 -29.87 0.26
CA THR A 25 7.96 -28.62 -0.20
C THR A 25 8.95 -27.49 -0.46
N VAL A 26 10.21 -27.62 -0.05
CA VAL A 26 11.26 -26.61 -0.23
C VAL A 26 12.12 -26.89 -1.48
N GLU A 27 12.06 -28.10 -2.03
CA GLU A 27 12.85 -28.51 -3.20
C GLU A 27 12.20 -28.13 -4.55
N GLU A 28 11.00 -27.58 -4.55
CA GLU A 28 10.36 -27.11 -5.77
C GLU A 28 11.07 -25.82 -6.24
N GLU A 29 11.79 -25.89 -7.33
CA GLU A 29 12.49 -24.76 -7.93
C GLU A 29 11.46 -23.70 -8.32
N LEU A 30 11.52 -22.53 -7.68
CA LEU A 30 10.65 -21.42 -8.02
C LEU A 30 10.95 -20.98 -9.45
N GLN A 31 9.96 -21.00 -10.33
CA GLN A 31 10.10 -20.58 -11.72
C GLN A 31 10.40 -19.08 -11.85
N THR A 32 10.17 -18.31 -10.78
CA THR A 32 10.49 -16.90 -10.70
C THR A 32 11.44 -16.64 -9.52
N PRO A 33 12.41 -15.72 -9.67
CA PRO A 33 13.30 -15.35 -8.60
C PRO A 33 12.52 -14.85 -7.38
N TRP A 34 12.96 -15.22 -6.18
CA TRP A 34 12.44 -14.68 -4.95
C TRP A 34 12.87 -13.21 -4.80
N GLU A 35 11.91 -12.29 -4.82
CA GLU A 35 12.18 -10.84 -4.77
C GLU A 35 12.22 -10.28 -3.35
N GLY A 36 11.93 -11.08 -2.33
CA GLY A 36 11.97 -10.69 -0.92
C GLY A 36 10.60 -10.66 -0.25
N PHE A 37 10.57 -10.10 0.97
CA PHE A 37 9.35 -9.93 1.75
C PHE A 37 8.74 -8.55 1.52
N GLY A 38 7.42 -8.50 1.44
CA GLY A 38 6.65 -7.27 1.47
C GLY A 38 5.72 -7.20 2.68
N TYR A 39 5.21 -6.01 3.00
CA TYR A 39 4.15 -5.83 3.99
C TYR A 39 3.22 -4.69 3.63
N ASN A 40 2.04 -4.67 4.26
CA ASN A 40 1.07 -3.60 4.11
C ASN A 40 1.22 -2.62 5.28
N GLN A 41 1.62 -1.38 4.98
CA GLN A 41 1.76 -0.32 5.97
C GLN A 41 0.44 0.39 6.14
N TRP A 42 -0.19 0.18 7.28
CA TRP A 42 -1.41 0.87 7.66
C TRP A 42 -1.23 1.54 9.03
N GLY A 43 -1.86 2.69 9.23
CA GLY A 43 -1.92 3.30 10.55
C GLY A 43 -0.67 4.06 11.01
N PHE A 44 0.18 4.54 10.10
CA PHE A 44 1.40 5.29 10.45
C PHE A 44 1.13 6.65 11.13
N ALA A 45 -0.11 7.10 11.20
CA ALA A 45 -0.51 8.34 11.85
C ALA A 45 -1.95 8.28 12.41
N ARG A 46 -2.39 7.11 12.88
CA ARG A 46 -3.77 6.91 13.33
C ARG A 46 -3.85 6.17 14.65
N GLU A 47 -4.88 6.47 15.44
CA GLU A 47 -5.31 5.66 16.57
C GLU A 47 -5.85 4.29 16.12
N SER A 48 -6.07 3.41 17.07
CA SER A 48 -6.66 2.08 16.83
C SER A 48 -8.08 2.11 16.25
N ASP A 49 -8.80 3.24 16.41
CA ASP A 49 -10.11 3.46 15.80
C ASP A 49 -10.03 3.71 14.29
N GLY A 50 -8.83 3.91 13.75
CA GLY A 50 -8.56 4.17 12.34
C GLY A 50 -8.98 5.57 11.85
N ASN A 51 -9.63 6.38 12.67
CA ASN A 51 -10.21 7.67 12.28
C ASN A 51 -9.49 8.87 12.89
N THR A 52 -9.01 8.74 14.12
CA THR A 52 -8.35 9.85 14.81
C THR A 52 -6.89 9.97 14.37
N PHE A 53 -6.49 11.17 13.93
CA PHE A 53 -5.09 11.43 13.64
C PHE A 53 -4.29 11.49 14.93
N LYS A 54 -3.32 10.59 15.04
CA LYS A 54 -2.32 10.60 16.10
C LYS A 54 -0.96 10.33 15.50
N PRO A 55 -0.08 11.34 15.44
CA PRO A 55 1.27 11.13 14.98
C PRO A 55 1.97 10.15 15.93
N TRP A 56 2.80 9.29 15.38
CA TRP A 56 3.64 8.43 16.21
C TRP A 56 4.55 9.28 17.09
N SER A 57 4.68 8.89 18.36
CA SER A 57 5.71 9.45 19.24
C SER A 57 7.11 9.14 18.67
N ASP A 58 8.10 9.90 19.09
CA ASP A 58 9.48 9.67 18.65
C ASP A 58 9.97 8.27 18.98
N ASP A 59 9.59 7.72 20.14
CA ASP A 59 9.92 6.36 20.53
C ASP A 59 9.26 5.31 19.63
N LEU A 60 7.98 5.50 19.31
CA LEU A 60 7.27 4.61 18.41
C LEU A 60 7.83 4.70 16.99
N TRP A 61 8.14 5.91 16.52
CA TRP A 61 8.79 6.12 15.24
C TRP A 61 10.14 5.40 15.17
N LYS A 62 10.99 5.59 16.15
CA LYS A 62 12.30 4.93 16.26
C LYS A 62 12.14 3.41 16.24
N THR A 63 11.31 2.87 17.14
CA THR A 63 11.09 1.41 17.23
C THR A 63 10.54 0.82 15.94
N THR A 64 9.60 1.52 15.28
CA THR A 64 9.01 1.05 14.03
C THR A 64 10.03 1.09 12.89
N THR A 65 10.81 2.17 12.79
CA THR A 65 11.90 2.29 11.81
C THR A 65 12.93 1.17 11.97
N GLU A 66 13.40 0.94 13.19
CA GLU A 66 14.34 -0.15 13.49
C GLU A 66 13.79 -1.52 13.05
N ARG A 67 12.51 -1.79 13.29
CA ARG A 67 11.85 -3.03 12.88
C ARG A 67 11.71 -3.15 11.36
N ILE A 68 11.29 -2.08 10.68
CA ILE A 68 11.20 -2.05 9.21
C ILE A 68 12.57 -2.37 8.61
N LEU A 69 13.61 -1.70 9.08
CA LEU A 69 14.96 -1.88 8.56
C LEU A 69 15.54 -3.26 8.90
N ALA A 70 15.16 -3.85 10.05
CA ALA A 70 15.56 -5.21 10.42
C ALA A 70 14.91 -6.28 9.52
N ILE A 71 13.62 -6.09 9.12
CA ILE A 71 12.90 -6.98 8.20
C ILE A 71 13.46 -6.87 6.79
N LYS A 72 14.00 -5.71 6.40
CA LYS A 72 14.49 -5.40 5.04
C LYS A 72 13.44 -5.74 3.97
N PRO A 73 12.25 -5.12 4.02
CA PRO A 73 11.23 -5.41 3.02
C PRO A 73 11.71 -4.94 1.65
N SER A 74 11.45 -5.71 0.62
CA SER A 74 11.68 -5.29 -0.77
C SER A 74 10.55 -4.43 -1.31
N LEU A 75 9.33 -4.63 -0.81
CA LEU A 75 8.12 -3.95 -1.24
C LEU A 75 7.21 -3.64 -0.06
N VAL A 76 6.66 -2.42 -0.03
CA VAL A 76 5.65 -2.00 0.94
C VAL A 76 4.41 -1.51 0.19
N ARG A 77 3.22 -1.98 0.59
CA ARG A 77 1.97 -1.37 0.13
C ARG A 77 1.61 -0.22 1.05
N LEU A 78 1.52 0.99 0.50
CA LEU A 78 1.22 2.22 1.23
C LEU A 78 0.21 3.08 0.47
N PRO A 79 -1.08 2.99 0.79
CA PRO A 79 -2.11 3.78 0.11
C PRO A 79 -2.12 5.23 0.58
N VAL A 80 -2.67 6.12 -0.26
CA VAL A 80 -2.98 7.52 0.06
C VAL A 80 -4.48 7.69 0.11
N ILE A 81 -4.98 8.38 1.13
CA ILE A 81 -6.42 8.69 1.25
C ILE A 81 -6.67 10.08 0.69
N ARG A 82 -7.74 10.24 -0.10
CA ARG A 82 -8.15 11.52 -0.67
C ARG A 82 -8.20 12.63 0.38
N ASP A 83 -8.84 12.38 1.50
CA ASP A 83 -9.07 13.36 2.57
C ASP A 83 -7.77 13.90 3.19
N TRP A 84 -6.64 13.26 2.94
CA TRP A 84 -5.36 13.72 3.46
C TRP A 84 -4.82 14.95 2.73
N PHE A 85 -5.17 15.12 1.46
CA PHE A 85 -4.65 16.22 0.64
C PHE A 85 -5.72 17.04 -0.08
N ASN A 86 -6.96 16.53 -0.19
CA ASN A 86 -8.03 17.23 -0.90
C ASN A 86 -9.08 17.80 0.05
N LYS A 87 -8.69 18.15 1.29
CA LYS A 87 -9.54 18.85 2.25
C LYS A 87 -8.83 20.05 2.84
N ASP A 88 -9.62 21.10 3.15
CA ASP A 88 -9.17 22.21 3.99
C ASP A 88 -9.14 21.82 5.48
N ASP A 89 -8.73 22.76 6.34
CA ASP A 89 -8.64 22.53 7.79
C ASP A 89 -10.02 22.38 8.45
N ASP A 90 -11.09 22.86 7.81
CA ASP A 90 -12.49 22.72 8.25
C ASP A 90 -13.11 21.39 7.78
N GLY A 91 -12.39 20.61 6.97
CA GLY A 91 -12.83 19.31 6.45
C GLY A 91 -13.67 19.38 5.18
N ASN A 92 -13.74 20.54 4.50
CA ASN A 92 -14.43 20.68 3.22
C ASN A 92 -13.53 20.19 2.08
N ASN A 93 -14.13 19.62 1.03
CA ASN A 93 -13.38 19.25 -0.17
C ASN A 93 -12.85 20.49 -0.88
N LEU A 94 -11.57 20.47 -1.19
CA LEU A 94 -10.93 21.48 -2.02
C LEU A 94 -11.29 21.25 -3.51
N PRO A 95 -11.37 22.32 -4.32
CA PRO A 95 -11.48 22.19 -5.77
C PRO A 95 -10.33 21.37 -6.35
N ILE A 96 -10.62 20.61 -7.39
CA ILE A 96 -9.58 19.86 -8.13
C ILE A 96 -8.52 20.83 -8.67
N GLY A 97 -7.26 20.49 -8.48
CA GLY A 97 -6.14 21.38 -8.78
C GLY A 97 -5.67 22.22 -7.58
N THR A 98 -6.41 22.20 -6.48
CA THR A 98 -6.05 22.87 -5.22
C THR A 98 -5.93 21.80 -4.14
N TYR A 99 -4.75 21.69 -3.52
CA TYR A 99 -4.46 20.62 -2.57
C TYR A 99 -3.71 21.13 -1.33
N ASN A 100 -4.03 20.55 -0.19
CA ASN A 100 -3.35 20.79 1.09
C ASN A 100 -2.23 19.73 1.29
N TRP A 101 -1.12 19.92 0.58
CA TRP A 101 0.05 19.04 0.72
C TRP A 101 0.73 19.15 2.09
N ASP A 102 0.48 20.25 2.81
CA ASP A 102 1.02 20.49 4.15
C ASP A 102 0.14 19.97 5.28
N SER A 103 -0.94 19.29 4.95
CA SER A 103 -1.78 18.65 5.95
C SER A 103 -0.96 17.72 6.85
N LYS A 104 -1.35 17.63 8.11
CA LYS A 104 -0.69 16.73 9.08
C LYS A 104 -0.62 15.27 8.61
N TYR A 105 -1.60 14.80 7.83
CA TYR A 105 -1.64 13.46 7.27
C TYR A 105 -0.61 13.28 6.14
N MET A 106 -0.52 14.26 5.23
CA MET A 106 0.46 14.21 4.15
C MET A 106 1.88 14.37 4.69
N GLN A 107 2.11 15.18 5.72
CA GLN A 107 3.41 15.28 6.36
C GLN A 107 3.84 13.94 7.01
N ALA A 108 2.91 13.22 7.66
CA ALA A 108 3.19 11.90 8.20
C ALA A 108 3.45 10.87 7.08
N TYR A 109 2.70 10.93 5.98
CA TYR A 109 2.91 10.12 4.79
C TYR A 109 4.29 10.37 4.16
N PHE A 110 4.67 11.63 3.98
CA PHE A 110 5.99 11.98 3.42
C PHE A 110 7.13 11.51 4.32
N LYS A 111 6.98 11.64 5.64
CA LYS A 111 8.00 11.17 6.59
C LYS A 111 8.33 9.68 6.41
N ILE A 112 7.31 8.83 6.19
CA ILE A 112 7.56 7.40 5.98
C ILE A 112 8.03 7.10 4.54
N MET A 113 7.57 7.85 3.55
CA MET A 113 8.04 7.73 2.17
C MET A 113 9.51 8.13 2.04
N ASP A 114 9.94 9.16 2.76
CA ASP A 114 11.35 9.58 2.80
C ASP A 114 12.24 8.48 3.41
N LEU A 115 11.78 7.78 4.45
CA LEU A 115 12.46 6.60 4.98
C LEU A 115 12.61 5.50 3.91
N TYR A 116 11.53 5.21 3.18
CA TYR A 116 11.59 4.19 2.12
C TYR A 116 12.52 4.61 0.98
N LYS A 117 12.51 5.88 0.61
CA LYS A 117 13.42 6.43 -0.40
C LYS A 117 14.88 6.35 0.03
N GLU A 118 15.18 6.68 1.28
CA GLU A 118 16.54 6.61 1.85
C GLU A 118 17.11 5.18 1.80
N HIS A 119 16.23 4.18 2.02
CA HIS A 119 16.63 2.76 2.09
C HIS A 119 16.30 1.94 0.83
N ASP A 120 15.93 2.59 -0.27
CA ASP A 120 15.55 1.96 -1.56
C ASP A 120 14.45 0.88 -1.43
N ILE A 121 13.54 1.05 -0.45
CA ILE A 121 12.39 0.17 -0.28
C ILE A 121 11.33 0.56 -1.31
N LYS A 122 10.91 -0.40 -2.12
CA LYS A 122 9.90 -0.15 -3.16
C LYS A 122 8.50 -0.02 -2.57
N VAL A 123 7.67 0.78 -3.21
CA VAL A 123 6.32 1.09 -2.74
C VAL A 123 5.30 0.77 -3.83
N MET A 124 4.34 -0.07 -3.48
CA MET A 124 3.05 -0.13 -4.15
C MET A 124 2.15 0.93 -3.53
N SER A 125 2.03 2.07 -4.19
CA SER A 125 1.11 3.11 -3.78
C SER A 125 -0.30 2.83 -4.30
N GLY A 126 -1.27 3.63 -3.89
CA GLY A 126 -2.63 3.49 -4.37
C GLY A 126 -3.55 4.53 -3.77
N PHE A 127 -4.71 4.67 -4.39
CA PHE A 127 -5.71 5.60 -3.95
C PHE A 127 -6.76 4.88 -3.10
N TRP A 128 -6.93 5.35 -1.88
CA TRP A 128 -7.91 4.76 -0.99
C TRP A 128 -8.93 5.79 -0.53
N GLY A 129 -10.18 5.38 -0.62
CA GLY A 129 -11.26 6.16 -0.05
C GLY A 129 -11.61 7.40 -0.85
N VAL A 130 -12.40 7.21 -1.87
CA VAL A 130 -13.22 8.28 -2.38
C VAL A 130 -14.44 8.32 -1.47
N GLY A 131 -14.37 9.04 -0.37
CA GLY A 131 -15.46 9.30 0.56
C GLY A 131 -16.13 8.05 1.17
N TYR A 132 -15.92 7.78 2.44
CA TYR A 132 -16.69 6.78 3.19
C TYR A 132 -18.17 7.16 3.38
N ASN A 133 -18.59 8.32 2.89
CA ASN A 133 -19.90 8.88 3.13
C ASN A 133 -20.77 8.83 1.87
N GLY A 134 -21.38 7.67 1.61
CA GLY A 134 -22.60 7.60 0.85
C GLY A 134 -22.51 7.53 -0.67
N GLU A 135 -23.62 7.79 -1.33
CA GLU A 135 -23.91 7.55 -2.75
C GLU A 135 -22.98 8.26 -3.75
N ASP A 136 -22.36 9.37 -3.36
CA ASP A 136 -21.48 10.17 -4.21
C ASP A 136 -20.16 9.48 -4.57
N TYR A 137 -19.76 8.44 -3.83
CA TYR A 137 -18.53 7.71 -4.05
C TYR A 137 -18.43 7.07 -5.43
N LYS A 138 -19.46 6.32 -5.84
CA LYS A 138 -19.49 5.62 -7.13
C LYS A 138 -19.55 6.59 -8.30
N GLN A 139 -20.31 7.68 -8.15
CA GLN A 139 -20.43 8.71 -9.17
C GLN A 139 -19.11 9.42 -9.40
N PHE A 140 -18.43 9.82 -8.33
CA PHE A 140 -17.13 10.49 -8.43
C PHE A 140 -16.06 9.60 -9.03
N TYR A 141 -16.06 8.29 -8.71
CA TYR A 141 -14.99 7.37 -9.11
C TYR A 141 -14.80 7.28 -10.63
N THR A 142 -15.87 7.39 -11.41
CA THR A 142 -15.82 7.32 -12.88
C THR A 142 -15.68 8.67 -13.57
N THR A 143 -15.53 9.77 -12.82
CA THR A 143 -15.41 11.12 -13.37
C THR A 143 -14.01 11.44 -13.87
N ASP A 144 -13.92 12.44 -14.75
CA ASP A 144 -12.63 13.00 -15.17
C ASP A 144 -11.92 13.71 -14.01
N GLU A 145 -12.68 14.32 -13.11
CA GLU A 145 -12.16 14.95 -11.89
C GLU A 145 -11.44 13.94 -10.98
N CYS A 146 -11.95 12.71 -10.86
CA CYS A 146 -11.27 11.68 -10.08
C CYS A 146 -9.96 11.24 -10.74
N ALA A 147 -9.94 11.11 -12.07
CA ALA A 147 -8.73 10.80 -12.80
C ALA A 147 -7.69 11.94 -12.69
N GLN A 148 -8.14 13.19 -12.82
CA GLN A 148 -7.30 14.36 -12.66
C GLN A 148 -6.71 14.44 -11.25
N LEU A 149 -7.53 14.27 -10.20
CA LEU A 149 -7.08 14.29 -8.82
C LEU A 149 -6.00 13.23 -8.54
N GLN A 150 -6.18 12.02 -9.05
CA GLN A 150 -5.16 10.95 -8.91
C GLN A 150 -3.89 11.26 -9.70
N ALA A 151 -4.02 11.82 -10.90
CA ALA A 151 -2.88 12.23 -11.71
C ALA A 151 -2.12 13.39 -11.05
N ASP A 152 -2.81 14.36 -10.44
CA ASP A 152 -2.19 15.45 -9.67
C ASP A 152 -1.40 14.91 -8.47
N LEU A 153 -1.97 13.93 -7.75
CA LEU A 153 -1.25 13.24 -6.67
C LEU A 153 0.03 12.56 -7.19
N ILE A 154 -0.09 11.76 -8.25
CA ILE A 154 1.05 11.04 -8.82
C ILE A 154 2.12 12.03 -9.31
N GLU A 155 1.71 13.10 -10.00
CA GLU A 155 2.62 14.15 -10.47
C GLU A 155 3.37 14.81 -9.32
N TYR A 156 2.67 15.14 -8.24
CA TYR A 156 3.28 15.73 -7.05
C TYR A 156 4.27 14.77 -6.39
N LEU A 157 3.89 13.50 -6.21
CA LEU A 157 4.76 12.48 -5.63
C LEU A 157 6.03 12.26 -6.48
N PHE A 158 5.91 12.27 -7.80
CA PHE A 158 7.02 12.02 -8.71
C PHE A 158 7.91 13.24 -8.89
N ARG A 159 7.33 14.38 -9.29
CA ARG A 159 8.10 15.56 -9.70
C ARG A 159 8.51 16.45 -8.54
N THR A 160 7.66 16.58 -7.53
CA THR A 160 7.93 17.44 -6.37
C THR A 160 8.67 16.71 -5.27
N LYS A 161 8.21 15.49 -4.92
CA LYS A 161 8.81 14.69 -3.85
C LYS A 161 9.92 13.75 -4.33
N GLY A 162 10.01 13.46 -5.63
CA GLY A 162 11.02 12.60 -6.22
C GLY A 162 10.91 11.15 -5.76
N TYR A 163 9.68 10.62 -5.66
CA TYR A 163 9.41 9.23 -5.30
C TYR A 163 9.23 8.31 -6.52
N ASP A 164 9.46 8.81 -7.73
CA ASP A 164 9.35 8.10 -9.01
C ASP A 164 10.20 6.82 -9.08
N LYS A 165 11.32 6.78 -8.35
CA LYS A 165 12.22 5.61 -8.31
C LYS A 165 11.79 4.52 -7.34
N ILE A 166 10.96 4.86 -6.35
CA ILE A 166 10.52 3.90 -5.33
C ILE A 166 9.06 3.47 -5.51
N ILE A 167 8.20 4.31 -6.08
CA ILE A 167 6.83 3.91 -6.41
C ILE A 167 6.86 3.09 -7.70
N THR A 168 6.78 1.76 -7.55
CA THR A 168 6.87 0.82 -8.67
C THR A 168 5.51 0.31 -9.15
N SER A 169 4.46 0.55 -8.36
CA SER A 169 3.09 0.16 -8.68
C SER A 169 2.10 1.13 -8.05
N TYR A 170 0.98 1.36 -8.72
CA TYR A 170 -0.10 2.22 -8.25
C TYR A 170 -1.46 1.58 -8.52
N ALA A 171 -2.23 1.37 -7.46
CA ALA A 171 -3.61 0.88 -7.54
C ALA A 171 -4.60 2.05 -7.46
N PRO A 172 -5.40 2.34 -8.51
CA PRO A 172 -6.33 3.47 -8.52
C PRO A 172 -7.48 3.36 -7.54
N SER A 173 -7.70 2.19 -6.97
CA SER A 173 -8.65 1.99 -5.87
C SER A 173 -8.25 0.79 -5.02
N ASN A 174 -8.79 0.75 -3.79
CA ASN A 174 -8.70 -0.41 -2.93
C ASN A 174 -9.99 -1.23 -3.05
N GLU A 175 -9.85 -2.54 -3.33
CA GLU A 175 -10.97 -3.50 -3.34
C GLU A 175 -12.23 -2.99 -4.06
N PRO A 176 -12.16 -2.61 -5.34
CA PRO A 176 -13.26 -1.90 -6.02
C PRO A 176 -14.58 -2.66 -5.93
N LEU A 177 -14.59 -3.97 -6.10
CA LEU A 177 -15.81 -4.79 -5.98
C LEU A 177 -16.36 -4.81 -4.55
N GLY A 178 -15.49 -4.80 -3.53
CA GLY A 178 -15.86 -4.77 -2.11
C GLY A 178 -16.60 -3.49 -1.71
N VAL A 179 -16.34 -2.38 -2.41
CA VAL A 179 -17.02 -1.09 -2.19
C VAL A 179 -18.10 -0.82 -3.25
N GLY A 180 -18.43 -1.83 -4.05
CA GLY A 180 -19.53 -1.78 -5.01
C GLY A 180 -19.24 -1.01 -6.30
N ILE A 181 -17.97 -0.83 -6.66
CA ILE A 181 -17.55 -0.37 -7.98
C ILE A 181 -17.57 -1.57 -8.92
N SER A 182 -18.27 -1.47 -10.03
CA SER A 182 -18.30 -2.53 -11.03
C SER A 182 -16.95 -2.66 -11.77
N TYR A 183 -16.73 -3.81 -12.40
CA TYR A 183 -15.57 -4.00 -13.27
C TYR A 183 -15.52 -2.97 -14.42
N GLU A 184 -16.69 -2.60 -14.95
CA GLU A 184 -16.79 -1.59 -16.01
C GLU A 184 -16.40 -0.20 -15.52
N ASP A 185 -16.87 0.20 -14.35
CA ASP A 185 -16.51 1.48 -13.71
C ASP A 185 -15.01 1.52 -13.39
N TRP A 186 -14.48 0.42 -12.83
CA TRP A 186 -13.05 0.29 -12.57
C TRP A 186 -12.22 0.39 -13.86
N SER A 187 -12.61 -0.32 -14.91
CA SER A 187 -11.95 -0.26 -16.22
C SER A 187 -12.00 1.14 -16.83
N THR A 188 -13.13 1.83 -16.66
CA THR A 188 -13.32 3.22 -17.11
C THR A 188 -12.35 4.16 -16.38
N MET A 189 -12.22 4.03 -15.07
CA MET A 189 -11.27 4.83 -14.27
C MET A 189 -9.83 4.60 -14.72
N ILE A 190 -9.42 3.33 -14.90
CA ILE A 190 -8.05 3.02 -15.36
C ILE A 190 -7.76 3.71 -16.70
N LYS A 191 -8.69 3.65 -17.67
CA LYS A 191 -8.52 4.29 -18.98
C LYS A 191 -8.40 5.81 -18.87
N LYS A 192 -9.22 6.44 -18.03
CA LYS A 192 -9.19 7.89 -17.81
C LYS A 192 -7.89 8.32 -17.11
N LEU A 193 -7.48 7.59 -16.07
CA LEU A 193 -6.23 7.88 -15.39
C LEU A 193 -5.03 7.67 -16.33
N TYR A 194 -5.02 6.60 -17.12
CA TYR A 194 -4.00 6.35 -18.12
C TYR A 194 -3.86 7.53 -19.08
N ALA A 195 -4.98 7.99 -19.68
CA ALA A 195 -5.00 9.11 -20.60
C ALA A 195 -4.52 10.43 -19.96
N GLU A 196 -4.89 10.67 -18.70
CA GLU A 196 -4.47 11.88 -17.98
C GLU A 196 -2.97 11.85 -17.66
N LEU A 197 -2.41 10.68 -17.31
CA LEU A 197 -0.97 10.52 -17.11
C LEU A 197 -0.18 10.70 -18.41
N GLU A 198 -0.63 10.12 -19.53
CA GLU A 198 -0.01 10.32 -20.85
C GLU A 198 0.03 11.80 -21.25
N LYS A 199 -1.09 12.50 -21.11
CA LYS A 199 -1.19 13.94 -21.38
C LYS A 199 -0.17 14.77 -20.61
N ARG A 200 0.22 14.32 -19.40
CA ARG A 200 1.20 14.98 -18.55
C ARG A 200 2.65 14.49 -18.78
N GLY A 201 2.85 13.50 -19.65
CA GLY A 201 4.14 12.86 -19.85
C GLY A 201 4.64 12.13 -18.63
N LEU A 202 3.73 11.54 -17.85
CA LEU A 202 4.01 10.67 -16.71
C LEU A 202 4.01 9.20 -17.16
N PRO A 203 4.77 8.33 -16.50
CA PRO A 203 4.74 6.90 -16.82
C PRO A 203 3.36 6.30 -16.53
N THR A 204 2.99 5.28 -17.30
CA THR A 204 1.70 4.57 -17.18
C THR A 204 1.88 3.07 -16.90
N ASN A 205 3.08 2.55 -17.10
CA ASN A 205 3.40 1.13 -16.98
C ASN A 205 3.48 0.61 -15.53
N PHE A 206 3.24 1.46 -14.54
CA PHE A 206 3.18 1.11 -13.14
C PHE A 206 1.74 1.01 -12.60
N LEU A 207 0.72 1.31 -13.40
CA LEU A 207 -0.67 1.13 -13.00
C LEU A 207 -0.97 -0.37 -12.82
N SER A 208 -1.53 -0.71 -11.68
CA SER A 208 -1.91 -2.07 -11.30
C SER A 208 -3.36 -2.13 -10.83
N GLY A 209 -4.00 -3.26 -11.06
CA GLY A 209 -5.35 -3.48 -10.64
C GLY A 209 -5.72 -4.95 -10.57
#